data_69db14a020a4f98830087e96cba382b9
#
_entry.id   69db14a020a4f98830087e96cba382b9
#
_cell.length_a   1.000
_cell.length_b   1.000
_cell.length_c   1.000
_cell.angle_alpha   90.00
_cell.angle_beta   90.00
_cell.angle_gamma   90.00
#
_symmetry.space_group_name_H-M   'P 1'
#
loop_
_entity.id
_entity.type
_entity.pdbx_description
1 polymer ?
#
loop_
_entity_poly.entity_id
_entity_poly.type
_entity_poly.pdbx_seq_one_letter_code
_entity_poly.pdbx_strand_id
1 'polypeptide(L)'
;MPALGETQMTSSLVLGLDEAGRGPGLGPMVLAAVVLDEKAAGLLARQGVRDSKTFGSSVSARRTRAILKNSVEELASWVGLEVCNVETIDDYVSRGALNLLERERAVRLIERAPACGRIIADGRGLFSPLQARYPHLQARDRAESLHTAVAAASICAKAHRDALFDEIARRYETDFGPLRGGGYVNRLTHAFVAEYVHRHGHLPPEARASWPWPGNPLPASGREFCK
;
A
#
# COMPACT_ATOMS: atom_id res chain seq x y z
N MET A 1 20.00 -14.14 46.91
CA MET A 1 18.95 -14.69 46.04
C MET A 1 18.84 -13.81 44.82
N PRO A 2 19.34 -14.21 43.65
CA PRO A 2 19.08 -13.43 42.43
C PRO A 2 17.66 -13.70 41.97
N ALA A 3 16.93 -12.64 41.64
CA ALA A 3 15.58 -12.72 41.10
C ALA A 3 15.61 -13.48 39.76
N LEU A 4 14.74 -14.48 39.69
CA LEU A 4 14.49 -15.27 38.49
C LEU A 4 13.98 -14.31 37.41
N GLY A 5 14.70 -14.21 36.28
CA GLY A 5 14.35 -13.40 35.16
C GLY A 5 12.95 -13.76 34.66
N GLU A 6 12.11 -12.74 34.51
CA GLU A 6 10.89 -12.82 33.74
C GLU A 6 11.26 -13.27 32.32
N THR A 7 10.94 -14.50 32.01
CA THR A 7 10.96 -15.00 30.63
C THR A 7 9.94 -14.15 29.87
N GLN A 8 10.41 -13.15 29.13
CA GLN A 8 9.56 -12.42 28.18
C GLN A 8 8.96 -13.48 27.25
N MET A 9 7.70 -13.82 27.48
CA MET A 9 6.90 -14.60 26.53
C MET A 9 6.87 -13.77 25.23
N THR A 10 7.65 -14.18 24.25
CA THR A 10 7.60 -13.57 22.93
C THR A 10 6.17 -13.70 22.40
N SER A 11 5.51 -12.58 22.18
CA SER A 11 4.14 -12.55 21.65
C SER A 11 4.03 -13.44 20.41
N SER A 12 3.03 -14.33 20.36
CA SER A 12 2.75 -15.16 19.18
C SER A 12 2.19 -14.36 18.01
N LEU A 13 1.96 -13.07 18.21
CA LEU A 13 1.43 -12.18 17.19
C LEU A 13 2.47 -11.89 16.09
N VAL A 14 1.99 -11.87 14.85
CA VAL A 14 2.77 -11.52 13.66
C VAL A 14 2.16 -10.29 13.02
N LEU A 15 2.97 -9.25 12.81
CA LEU A 15 2.62 -8.08 12.04
C LEU A 15 3.09 -8.25 10.59
N GLY A 16 2.17 -8.13 9.63
CA GLY A 16 2.45 -8.06 8.20
C GLY A 16 2.36 -6.63 7.69
N LEU A 17 3.29 -6.22 6.81
CA LEU A 17 3.34 -4.91 6.14
C LEU A 17 3.36 -5.10 4.63
N ASP A 18 2.54 -4.30 3.92
CA ASP A 18 2.55 -4.18 2.46
C ASP A 18 2.01 -2.81 2.01
N GLU A 19 2.25 -2.43 0.76
CA GLU A 19 1.78 -1.18 0.17
C GLU A 19 0.94 -1.42 -1.10
N ALA A 20 0.17 -0.39 -1.47
CA ALA A 20 -0.54 -0.31 -2.74
C ALA A 20 -0.50 1.11 -3.29
N GLY A 21 -0.37 1.23 -4.62
CA GLY A 21 -0.42 2.52 -5.27
C GLY A 21 0.93 3.24 -5.39
N ARG A 22 2.06 2.53 -5.32
CA ARG A 22 3.38 3.09 -5.58
C ARG A 22 3.55 3.56 -7.03
N GLY A 23 3.13 2.76 -8.01
CA GLY A 23 3.33 3.01 -9.44
C GLY A 23 2.30 3.89 -10.17
N PRO A 24 1.02 4.01 -9.74
CA PRO A 24 0.04 4.86 -10.42
C PRO A 24 0.41 6.33 -10.44
N GLY A 25 0.06 7.03 -11.53
CA GLY A 25 0.21 8.48 -11.66
C GLY A 25 -0.96 9.29 -11.08
N LEU A 26 -2.13 8.64 -10.83
CA LEU A 26 -3.28 9.27 -10.20
C LEU A 26 -3.57 8.65 -8.84
N GLY A 27 -3.84 9.51 -7.87
CA GLY A 27 -4.30 9.16 -6.54
C GLY A 27 -3.21 8.79 -5.54
N PRO A 28 -3.60 8.50 -4.30
CA PRO A 28 -2.69 8.27 -3.18
C PRO A 28 -1.98 6.92 -3.25
N MET A 29 -0.97 6.76 -2.41
CA MET A 29 -0.37 5.49 -2.02
C MET A 29 -0.87 5.11 -0.62
N VAL A 30 -1.09 3.83 -0.37
CA VAL A 30 -1.56 3.31 0.91
C VAL A 30 -0.62 2.25 1.41
N LEU A 31 -0.14 2.38 2.64
CA LEU A 31 0.52 1.32 3.37
C LEU A 31 -0.47 0.71 4.36
N ALA A 32 -0.39 -0.59 4.56
CA ALA A 32 -1.18 -1.31 5.55
C ALA A 32 -0.30 -2.17 6.44
N ALA A 33 -0.71 -2.28 7.70
CA ALA A 33 -0.18 -3.26 8.63
C ALA A 33 -1.33 -4.05 9.26
N VAL A 34 -1.17 -5.36 9.35
CA VAL A 34 -2.16 -6.27 9.93
C VAL A 34 -1.48 -7.17 10.95
N VAL A 35 -2.05 -7.25 12.16
CA VAL A 35 -1.58 -8.12 13.23
C VAL A 35 -2.50 -9.32 13.37
N LEU A 36 -1.93 -10.50 13.23
CA LEU A 36 -2.64 -11.79 13.35
C LEU A 36 -1.98 -12.67 14.40
N ASP A 37 -2.81 -13.41 15.13
CA ASP A 37 -2.40 -14.64 15.80
C ASP A 37 -2.45 -15.83 14.83
N GLU A 38 -1.99 -16.99 15.29
CA GLU A 38 -1.96 -18.22 14.48
C GLU A 38 -3.36 -18.69 14.05
N LYS A 39 -4.35 -18.56 14.93
CA LYS A 39 -5.74 -18.97 14.66
C LYS A 39 -6.36 -18.10 13.57
N ALA A 40 -6.27 -16.78 13.68
CA ALA A 40 -6.76 -15.83 12.68
C ALA A 40 -6.05 -16.03 11.35
N ALA A 41 -4.72 -16.19 11.36
CA ALA A 41 -3.94 -16.46 10.15
C ALA A 41 -4.42 -17.76 9.46
N GLY A 42 -4.66 -18.83 10.21
CA GLY A 42 -5.20 -20.08 9.67
C GLY A 42 -6.61 -19.96 9.09
N LEU A 43 -7.50 -19.17 9.71
CA LEU A 43 -8.84 -18.90 9.21
C LEU A 43 -8.81 -18.10 7.91
N LEU A 44 -8.07 -17.00 7.88
CA LEU A 44 -7.92 -16.14 6.71
C LEU A 44 -7.27 -16.88 5.53
N ALA A 45 -6.27 -17.74 5.80
CA ALA A 45 -5.66 -18.57 4.77
C ALA A 45 -6.66 -19.52 4.09
N ARG A 46 -7.60 -20.11 4.86
CA ARG A 46 -8.67 -20.96 4.32
C ARG A 46 -9.70 -20.18 3.49
N GLN A 47 -9.90 -18.89 3.79
CA GLN A 47 -10.76 -17.99 3.02
C GLN A 47 -10.08 -17.44 1.75
N GLY A 48 -8.82 -17.81 1.47
CA GLY A 48 -8.10 -17.39 0.28
C GLY A 48 -7.20 -16.16 0.46
N VAL A 49 -6.95 -15.71 1.69
CA VAL A 49 -5.98 -14.65 2.01
C VAL A 49 -4.55 -15.21 1.92
N ARG A 50 -4.13 -15.63 0.73
CA ARG A 50 -2.77 -16.15 0.46
C ARG A 50 -2.15 -15.60 -0.81
N ASP A 51 -2.97 -15.12 -1.74
CA ASP A 51 -2.48 -14.76 -3.07
C ASP A 51 -3.31 -13.62 -3.66
N SER A 52 -3.07 -12.42 -3.15
CA SER A 52 -3.74 -11.22 -3.65
C SER A 52 -3.39 -10.89 -5.11
N LYS A 53 -2.32 -11.45 -5.66
CA LYS A 53 -1.89 -11.26 -7.06
C LYS A 53 -2.75 -12.04 -8.05
N THR A 54 -3.36 -13.15 -7.63
CA THR A 54 -4.25 -13.95 -8.49
C THR A 54 -5.56 -13.24 -8.84
N PHE A 55 -5.96 -12.23 -8.06
CA PHE A 55 -7.24 -11.56 -8.30
C PHE A 55 -7.23 -10.60 -9.51
N GLY A 56 -6.06 -10.07 -9.92
CA GLY A 56 -5.98 -9.11 -11.03
C GLY A 56 -6.65 -7.76 -10.72
N SER A 57 -7.05 -7.02 -11.79
CA SER A 57 -7.62 -5.66 -11.70
C SER A 57 -9.09 -5.56 -12.12
N SER A 58 -9.77 -6.69 -12.36
CA SER A 58 -11.17 -6.72 -12.79
C SER A 58 -12.12 -6.22 -11.69
N VAL A 59 -13.36 -5.89 -12.06
CA VAL A 59 -14.42 -5.52 -11.11
C VAL A 59 -14.67 -6.65 -10.12
N SER A 60 -14.68 -7.91 -10.60
CA SER A 60 -14.81 -9.10 -9.76
C SER A 60 -13.66 -9.18 -8.74
N ALA A 61 -12.43 -8.94 -9.17
CA ALA A 61 -11.25 -8.92 -8.30
C ALA A 61 -11.34 -7.86 -7.18
N ARG A 62 -11.82 -6.66 -7.50
CA ARG A 62 -12.04 -5.59 -6.51
C ARG A 62 -13.11 -6.00 -5.49
N ARG A 63 -14.22 -6.59 -5.96
CA ARG A 63 -15.28 -7.11 -5.08
C ARG A 63 -14.76 -8.19 -4.13
N THR A 64 -13.98 -9.13 -4.64
CA THR A 64 -13.35 -10.19 -3.83
C THR A 64 -12.42 -9.57 -2.78
N ARG A 65 -11.56 -8.60 -3.16
CA ARG A 65 -10.71 -7.91 -2.18
C ARG A 65 -11.49 -7.18 -1.10
N ALA A 66 -12.61 -6.54 -1.45
CA ALA A 66 -13.47 -5.86 -0.48
C ALA A 66 -14.08 -6.85 0.54
N ILE A 67 -14.53 -8.01 0.07
CA ILE A 67 -15.05 -9.08 0.95
C ILE A 67 -13.94 -9.60 1.87
N LEU A 68 -12.77 -9.92 1.33
CA LEU A 68 -11.63 -10.41 2.12
C LEU A 68 -11.11 -9.36 3.11
N LYS A 69 -11.13 -8.08 2.74
CA LYS A 69 -10.80 -6.99 3.67
C LYS A 69 -11.71 -7.00 4.90
N ASN A 70 -13.02 -7.16 4.72
CA ASN A 70 -13.95 -7.25 5.84
C ASN A 70 -13.62 -8.46 6.75
N SER A 71 -13.32 -9.62 6.17
CA SER A 71 -12.88 -10.78 6.94
C SER A 71 -11.57 -10.52 7.70
N VAL A 72 -10.63 -9.79 7.10
CA VAL A 72 -9.39 -9.39 7.79
C VAL A 72 -9.70 -8.47 8.97
N GLU A 73 -10.55 -7.45 8.78
CA GLU A 73 -10.93 -6.50 9.83
C GLU A 73 -11.69 -7.17 10.98
N GLU A 74 -12.45 -8.23 10.71
CA GLU A 74 -13.17 -9.02 11.71
C GLU A 74 -12.25 -9.94 12.52
N LEU A 75 -11.25 -10.55 11.88
CA LEU A 75 -10.43 -11.60 12.50
C LEU A 75 -9.08 -11.10 13.02
N ALA A 76 -8.58 -9.97 12.53
CA ALA A 76 -7.28 -9.45 12.94
C ALA A 76 -7.33 -8.85 14.35
N SER A 77 -6.24 -9.02 15.10
CA SER A 77 -6.08 -8.35 16.40
C SER A 77 -5.92 -6.83 16.23
N TRP A 78 -5.43 -6.39 15.06
CA TRP A 78 -5.30 -4.98 14.72
C TRP A 78 -5.06 -4.79 13.22
N VAL A 79 -5.63 -3.71 12.68
CA VAL A 79 -5.40 -3.24 11.30
C VAL A 79 -5.08 -1.76 11.33
N GLY A 80 -3.98 -1.36 10.71
CA GLY A 80 -3.58 0.04 10.54
C GLY A 80 -3.38 0.37 9.07
N LEU A 81 -3.76 1.60 8.71
CA LEU A 81 -3.56 2.17 7.37
C LEU A 81 -2.87 3.53 7.49
N GLU A 82 -1.96 3.81 6.56
CA GLU A 82 -1.35 5.11 6.32
C GLU A 82 -1.58 5.49 4.85
N VAL A 83 -2.24 6.62 4.63
CA VAL A 83 -2.50 7.16 3.29
C VAL A 83 -1.51 8.28 3.02
N CYS A 84 -0.74 8.14 1.94
CA CYS A 84 0.15 9.18 1.45
C CYS A 84 -0.58 9.93 0.32
N ASN A 85 -0.91 11.19 0.53
CA ASN A 85 -1.52 12.03 -0.49
C ASN A 85 -0.53 12.36 -1.60
N VAL A 86 -1.05 12.88 -2.72
CA VAL A 86 -0.29 13.19 -3.92
C VAL A 86 0.83 14.19 -3.65
N GLU A 87 0.54 15.26 -2.91
CA GLU A 87 1.50 16.31 -2.57
C GLU A 87 2.70 15.76 -1.79
N THR A 88 2.42 14.92 -0.79
CA THR A 88 3.48 14.26 -0.01
C THR A 88 4.33 13.34 -0.89
N ILE A 89 3.69 12.58 -1.81
CA ILE A 89 4.41 11.70 -2.72
C ILE A 89 5.34 12.52 -3.62
N ASP A 90 4.83 13.59 -4.25
CA ASP A 90 5.60 14.45 -5.15
C ASP A 90 6.76 15.14 -4.43
N ASP A 91 6.55 15.61 -3.19
CA ASP A 91 7.63 16.19 -2.37
C ASP A 91 8.76 15.19 -2.13
N TYR A 92 8.44 13.94 -1.76
CA TYR A 92 9.47 12.92 -1.55
C TYR A 92 10.12 12.44 -2.85
N VAL A 93 9.35 12.31 -3.95
CA VAL A 93 9.88 11.92 -5.26
C VAL A 93 10.84 12.97 -5.81
N SER A 94 10.53 14.28 -5.66
CA SER A 94 11.40 15.36 -6.11
C SER A 94 12.80 15.32 -5.47
N ARG A 95 12.90 14.72 -4.29
CA ARG A 95 14.15 14.53 -3.53
C ARG A 95 14.76 13.12 -3.70
N GLY A 96 14.21 12.28 -4.57
CA GLY A 96 14.63 10.87 -4.71
C GLY A 96 14.37 10.02 -3.45
N ALA A 97 13.42 10.41 -2.62
CA ALA A 97 13.23 9.88 -1.26
C ALA A 97 11.93 9.05 -1.07
N LEU A 98 11.31 8.54 -2.15
CA LEU A 98 10.06 7.77 -2.05
C LEU A 98 10.20 6.56 -1.10
N ASN A 99 11.34 5.85 -1.14
CA ASN A 99 11.61 4.75 -0.21
C ASN A 99 11.66 5.21 1.25
N LEU A 100 12.10 6.44 1.51
CA LEU A 100 12.10 7.02 2.85
C LEU A 100 10.68 7.27 3.34
N LEU A 101 9.81 7.85 2.50
CA LEU A 101 8.40 8.05 2.82
C LEU A 101 7.75 6.73 3.25
N GLU A 102 7.92 5.67 2.47
CA GLU A 102 7.34 4.38 2.77
C GLU A 102 7.85 3.81 4.10
N ARG A 103 9.16 3.91 4.37
CA ARG A 103 9.74 3.50 5.67
C ARG A 103 9.20 4.29 6.85
N GLU A 104 9.04 5.60 6.71
CA GLU A 104 8.46 6.45 7.76
C GLU A 104 7.01 6.08 8.07
N ARG A 105 6.21 5.78 7.04
CA ARG A 105 4.83 5.30 7.21
C ARG A 105 4.79 3.92 7.85
N ALA A 106 5.69 3.02 7.44
CA ALA A 106 5.82 1.70 8.07
C ALA A 106 6.19 1.81 9.55
N VAL A 107 7.12 2.69 9.90
CA VAL A 107 7.49 2.97 11.31
C VAL A 107 6.27 3.43 12.11
N ARG A 108 5.47 4.37 11.61
CA ARG A 108 4.25 4.83 12.28
C ARG A 108 3.25 3.70 12.51
N LEU A 109 3.10 2.81 11.53
CA LEU A 109 2.22 1.64 11.66
C LEU A 109 2.74 0.66 12.73
N ILE A 110 4.04 0.37 12.72
CA ILE A 110 4.67 -0.52 13.72
C ILE A 110 4.52 0.05 15.13
N GLU A 111 4.74 1.37 15.32
CA GLU A 111 4.66 2.02 16.62
C GLU A 111 3.24 2.09 17.20
N ARG A 112 2.22 2.07 16.33
CA ARG A 112 0.80 2.07 16.72
C ARG A 112 0.24 0.67 16.94
N ALA A 113 0.92 -0.34 16.42
CA ALA A 113 0.49 -1.73 16.53
C ALA A 113 0.74 -2.29 17.93
N PRO A 114 -0.04 -3.31 18.37
CA PRO A 114 0.30 -4.10 19.55
C PRO A 114 1.70 -4.73 19.41
N ALA A 115 2.36 -4.98 20.53
CA ALA A 115 3.65 -5.65 20.55
C ALA A 115 3.57 -7.04 19.89
N CYS A 116 4.39 -7.26 18.86
CA CYS A 116 4.42 -8.48 18.06
C CYS A 116 5.76 -9.21 18.21
N GLY A 117 5.73 -10.53 18.22
CA GLY A 117 6.95 -11.35 18.25
C GLY A 117 7.71 -11.33 16.92
N ARG A 118 7.03 -11.05 15.80
CA ARG A 118 7.63 -10.92 14.48
C ARG A 118 6.95 -9.82 13.67
N ILE A 119 7.75 -9.13 12.85
CA ILE A 119 7.30 -8.20 11.82
C ILE A 119 7.77 -8.72 10.47
N ILE A 120 6.87 -8.85 9.50
CA ILE A 120 7.21 -9.31 8.15
C ILE A 120 6.73 -8.26 7.16
N ALA A 121 7.65 -7.75 6.33
CA ALA A 121 7.37 -6.71 5.34
C ALA A 121 7.64 -7.22 3.92
N ASP A 122 6.73 -6.93 2.97
CA ASP A 122 7.00 -7.16 1.55
C ASP A 122 7.91 -6.06 0.99
N GLY A 123 8.96 -6.47 0.26
CA GLY A 123 9.97 -5.57 -0.30
C GLY A 123 11.28 -5.56 0.52
N ARG A 124 12.16 -6.52 0.20
CA ARG A 124 13.48 -6.65 0.85
C ARG A 124 14.29 -5.37 0.77
N GLY A 125 14.48 -4.83 -0.43
CA GLY A 125 15.28 -3.61 -0.64
C GLY A 125 14.70 -2.38 0.04
N LEU A 126 13.38 -2.34 0.19
CA LEU A 126 12.65 -1.22 0.79
C LEU A 126 12.77 -1.22 2.32
N PHE A 127 12.46 -2.35 2.98
CA PHE A 127 12.27 -2.39 4.43
C PHE A 127 13.45 -2.98 5.22
N SER A 128 14.48 -3.59 4.58
CA SER A 128 15.66 -4.07 5.30
C SER A 128 16.36 -3.02 6.19
N PRO A 129 16.42 -1.72 5.83
CA PRO A 129 17.02 -0.71 6.70
C PRO A 129 16.31 -0.57 8.06
N LEU A 130 15.04 -0.96 8.17
CA LEU A 130 14.30 -0.92 9.44
C LEU A 130 14.74 -2.00 10.44
N GLN A 131 15.49 -3.03 10.00
CA GLN A 131 15.99 -4.08 10.87
C GLN A 131 16.94 -3.55 11.96
N ALA A 132 17.65 -2.45 11.69
CA ALA A 132 18.49 -1.79 12.69
C ALA A 132 17.68 -1.30 13.91
N ARG A 133 16.43 -0.87 13.69
CA ARG A 133 15.53 -0.40 14.74
C ARG A 133 14.63 -1.52 15.29
N TYR A 134 14.27 -2.47 14.44
CA TYR A 134 13.39 -3.60 14.77
C TYR A 134 14.08 -4.92 14.43
N PRO A 135 14.91 -5.48 15.34
CA PRO A 135 15.68 -6.71 15.05
C PRO A 135 14.84 -7.94 14.69
N HIS A 136 13.57 -7.96 15.11
CA HIS A 136 12.60 -9.03 14.79
C HIS A 136 11.82 -8.78 13.49
N LEU A 137 12.16 -7.71 12.72
CA LEU A 137 11.63 -7.46 11.40
C LEU A 137 12.35 -8.30 10.35
N GLN A 138 11.58 -8.91 9.46
CA GLN A 138 12.05 -9.64 8.29
C GLN A 138 11.47 -9.00 7.03
N ALA A 139 12.30 -8.34 6.24
CA ALA A 139 11.95 -7.83 4.94
C ALA A 139 12.23 -8.89 3.87
N ARG A 140 11.23 -9.27 3.08
CA ARG A 140 11.32 -10.31 2.05
C ARG A 140 10.58 -9.88 0.80
N ASP A 141 11.07 -10.26 -0.36
CA ASP A 141 10.34 -10.07 -1.60
C ASP A 141 9.27 -11.15 -1.75
N ARG A 142 8.10 -10.76 -2.21
CA ARG A 142 6.92 -11.63 -2.37
C ARG A 142 6.47 -12.27 -1.06
N ALA A 143 6.61 -11.54 0.05
CA ALA A 143 6.26 -12.04 1.37
C ALA A 143 4.76 -12.36 1.49
N GLU A 144 3.91 -11.69 0.72
CA GLU A 144 2.46 -11.93 0.67
C GLU A 144 2.09 -13.35 0.23
N SER A 145 2.93 -14.01 -0.58
CA SER A 145 2.69 -15.41 -0.99
C SER A 145 3.06 -16.44 0.08
N LEU A 146 3.83 -16.05 1.07
CA LEU A 146 4.39 -16.93 2.10
C LEU A 146 3.78 -16.70 3.49
N HIS A 147 3.29 -15.48 3.75
CA HIS A 147 2.85 -15.06 5.08
C HIS A 147 1.46 -14.43 5.05
N THR A 148 0.50 -15.07 5.71
CA THR A 148 -0.91 -14.63 5.74
C THR A 148 -1.07 -13.20 6.26
N ALA A 149 -0.28 -12.78 7.26
CA ALA A 149 -0.34 -11.41 7.78
C ALA A 149 0.04 -10.36 6.71
N VAL A 150 1.04 -10.66 5.86
CA VAL A 150 1.43 -9.78 4.74
C VAL A 150 0.39 -9.81 3.64
N ALA A 151 -0.16 -10.99 3.30
CA ALA A 151 -1.26 -11.10 2.34
C ALA A 151 -2.50 -10.30 2.79
N ALA A 152 -2.82 -10.34 4.08
CA ALA A 152 -3.89 -9.55 4.67
C ALA A 152 -3.61 -8.04 4.56
N ALA A 153 -2.38 -7.60 4.86
CA ALA A 153 -1.96 -6.21 4.67
C ALA A 153 -2.08 -5.77 3.21
N SER A 154 -1.62 -6.62 2.27
CA SER A 154 -1.76 -6.41 0.82
C SER A 154 -3.22 -6.19 0.39
N ILE A 155 -4.14 -7.05 0.87
CA ILE A 155 -5.57 -6.93 0.59
C ILE A 155 -6.13 -5.63 1.15
N CYS A 156 -5.81 -5.28 2.40
CA CYS A 156 -6.27 -4.06 3.04
C CYS A 156 -5.77 -2.81 2.31
N ALA A 157 -4.47 -2.76 1.97
CA ALA A 157 -3.89 -1.65 1.23
C ALA A 157 -4.54 -1.48 -0.16
N LYS A 158 -4.66 -2.57 -0.93
CA LYS A 158 -5.25 -2.56 -2.27
C LYS A 158 -6.73 -2.21 -2.25
N ALA A 159 -7.52 -2.80 -1.35
CA ALA A 159 -8.96 -2.52 -1.25
C ALA A 159 -9.22 -1.06 -0.85
N HIS A 160 -8.46 -0.53 0.11
CA HIS A 160 -8.59 0.87 0.52
C HIS A 160 -8.18 1.82 -0.61
N ARG A 161 -7.07 1.53 -1.27
CA ARG A 161 -6.59 2.32 -2.41
C ARG A 161 -7.54 2.25 -3.60
N ASP A 162 -8.15 1.09 -3.89
CA ASP A 162 -9.18 0.94 -4.93
C ASP A 162 -10.39 1.84 -4.63
N ALA A 163 -10.86 1.88 -3.37
CA ALA A 163 -11.97 2.74 -2.96
C ALA A 163 -11.66 4.23 -3.16
N LEU A 164 -10.47 4.67 -2.76
CA LEU A 164 -10.01 6.06 -2.97
C LEU A 164 -9.93 6.41 -4.47
N PHE A 165 -9.47 5.49 -5.30
CA PHE A 165 -9.45 5.72 -6.74
C PHE A 165 -10.86 5.75 -7.36
N ASP A 166 -11.77 4.90 -6.89
CA ASP A 166 -13.15 4.90 -7.35
C ASP A 166 -13.88 6.20 -6.98
N GLU A 167 -13.51 6.85 -5.86
CA GLU A 167 -13.99 8.20 -5.51
C GLU A 167 -13.47 9.26 -6.48
N ILE A 168 -12.17 9.20 -6.82
CA ILE A 168 -11.58 10.07 -7.85
C ILE A 168 -12.29 9.87 -9.19
N ALA A 169 -12.44 8.62 -9.62
CA ALA A 169 -13.09 8.30 -10.89
C ALA A 169 -14.54 8.83 -10.97
N ARG A 170 -15.33 8.65 -9.91
CA ARG A 170 -16.70 9.16 -9.83
C ARG A 170 -16.76 10.69 -9.90
N ARG A 171 -15.81 11.40 -9.29
CA ARG A 171 -15.77 12.87 -9.30
C ARG A 171 -15.65 13.43 -10.72
N TYR A 172 -14.91 12.76 -11.58
CA TYR A 172 -14.62 13.24 -12.94
C TYR A 172 -15.47 12.58 -14.02
N GLU A 173 -16.27 11.56 -13.71
CA GLU A 173 -16.98 10.75 -14.70
C GLU A 173 -17.93 11.57 -15.57
N THR A 174 -18.67 12.51 -14.99
CA THR A 174 -19.65 13.35 -15.71
C THR A 174 -18.98 14.26 -16.74
N ASP A 175 -17.84 14.86 -16.38
CA ASP A 175 -17.23 15.91 -17.19
C ASP A 175 -16.15 15.38 -18.14
N PHE A 176 -15.52 14.25 -17.81
CA PHE A 176 -14.37 13.70 -18.53
C PHE A 176 -14.54 12.23 -18.96
N GLY A 177 -15.69 11.63 -18.64
CA GLY A 177 -15.92 10.22 -18.90
C GLY A 177 -15.22 9.28 -17.91
N PRO A 178 -15.36 7.93 -18.11
CA PRO A 178 -14.94 6.95 -17.14
C PRO A 178 -13.41 6.82 -17.01
N LEU A 179 -12.87 7.02 -15.81
CA LEU A 179 -11.50 6.70 -15.48
C LEU A 179 -11.37 5.23 -15.06
N ARG A 180 -10.43 4.51 -15.66
CA ARG A 180 -10.20 3.08 -15.42
C ARG A 180 -8.71 2.78 -15.25
N GLY A 181 -8.39 1.55 -14.80
CA GLY A 181 -7.00 1.10 -14.68
C GLY A 181 -6.31 1.52 -13.38
N GLY A 182 -7.08 1.84 -12.33
CA GLY A 182 -6.54 2.09 -10.99
C GLY A 182 -5.57 3.27 -10.93
N GLY A 183 -5.67 4.25 -11.84
CA GLY A 183 -4.81 5.43 -11.87
C GLY A 183 -3.43 5.21 -12.49
N TYR A 184 -3.12 4.03 -13.00
CA TYR A 184 -1.89 3.84 -13.78
C TYR A 184 -1.93 4.66 -15.06
N VAL A 185 -0.75 5.13 -15.47
CA VAL A 185 -0.59 5.87 -16.74
C VAL A 185 -0.93 4.95 -17.90
N ASN A 186 -2.05 5.21 -18.53
CA ASN A 186 -2.57 4.50 -19.70
C ASN A 186 -3.29 5.48 -20.63
N ARG A 187 -3.77 5.01 -21.78
CA ARG A 187 -4.42 5.88 -22.78
C ARG A 187 -5.58 6.70 -22.19
N LEU A 188 -6.40 6.13 -21.30
CA LEU A 188 -7.56 6.84 -20.73
C LEU A 188 -7.15 7.88 -19.70
N THR A 189 -6.21 7.54 -18.80
CA THR A 189 -5.68 8.51 -17.85
C THR A 189 -4.90 9.63 -18.52
N HIS A 190 -4.17 9.34 -19.61
CA HIS A 190 -3.52 10.37 -20.43
C HIS A 190 -4.52 11.32 -21.08
N ALA A 191 -5.58 10.78 -21.69
CA ALA A 191 -6.62 11.59 -22.31
C ALA A 191 -7.33 12.49 -21.28
N PHE A 192 -7.65 11.94 -20.11
CA PHE A 192 -8.22 12.69 -19.01
C PHE A 192 -7.33 13.84 -18.56
N VAL A 193 -6.06 13.57 -18.27
CA VAL A 193 -5.13 14.60 -17.77
C VAL A 193 -4.90 15.68 -18.85
N ALA A 194 -4.75 15.30 -20.13
CA ALA A 194 -4.59 16.24 -21.23
C ALA A 194 -5.81 17.16 -21.36
N GLU A 195 -7.02 16.61 -21.33
CA GLU A 195 -8.26 17.38 -21.42
C GLU A 195 -8.46 18.27 -20.17
N TYR A 196 -8.13 17.75 -18.97
CA TYR A 196 -8.19 18.55 -17.75
C TYR A 196 -7.23 19.75 -17.83
N VAL A 197 -5.98 19.54 -18.25
CA VAL A 197 -5.00 20.62 -18.42
C VAL A 197 -5.47 21.63 -19.49
N HIS A 198 -6.05 21.14 -20.59
CA HIS A 198 -6.59 22.01 -21.64
C HIS A 198 -7.69 22.94 -21.10
N ARG A 199 -8.60 22.44 -20.26
CA ARG A 199 -9.72 23.22 -19.69
C ARG A 199 -9.30 24.13 -18.54
N HIS A 200 -8.36 23.69 -17.70
CA HIS A 200 -8.07 24.34 -16.41
C HIS A 200 -6.68 24.99 -16.34
N GLY A 201 -5.78 24.70 -17.27
CA GLY A 201 -4.42 25.26 -17.31
C GLY A 201 -3.44 24.64 -16.28
N HIS A 202 -3.85 23.62 -15.52
CA HIS A 202 -3.02 22.92 -14.53
C HIS A 202 -3.41 21.45 -14.42
N LEU A 203 -2.55 20.63 -13.81
CA LEU A 203 -2.85 19.22 -13.53
C LEU A 203 -4.02 19.08 -12.55
N PRO A 204 -4.83 17.99 -12.67
CA PRO A 204 -5.81 17.68 -11.62
C PRO A 204 -5.12 17.45 -10.28
N PRO A 205 -5.76 17.80 -9.15
CA PRO A 205 -5.16 17.67 -7.82
C PRO A 205 -4.70 16.25 -7.46
N GLU A 206 -5.31 15.25 -8.09
CA GLU A 206 -5.00 13.85 -7.87
C GLU A 206 -3.87 13.33 -8.78
N ALA A 207 -3.38 14.13 -9.72
CA ALA A 207 -2.24 13.75 -10.56
C ALA A 207 -0.93 14.03 -9.85
N ARG A 208 -0.08 13.03 -9.80
CA ARG A 208 1.28 13.17 -9.27
C ARG A 208 2.12 13.92 -10.29
N ALA A 209 2.50 15.15 -9.99
CA ALA A 209 3.24 16.02 -10.91
C ALA A 209 4.63 15.44 -11.29
N SER A 210 5.18 14.60 -10.45
CA SER A 210 6.45 13.89 -10.70
C SER A 210 6.33 12.70 -11.68
N TRP A 211 5.12 12.35 -12.15
CA TRP A 211 4.89 11.32 -13.18
C TRP A 211 4.87 11.88 -14.60
N PRO A 212 5.07 11.03 -15.65
CA PRO A 212 5.16 11.46 -17.04
C PRO A 212 3.78 11.82 -17.63
N TRP A 213 3.32 13.02 -17.39
CA TRP A 213 2.07 13.50 -17.98
C TRP A 213 2.31 14.27 -19.29
N PRO A 214 1.32 14.30 -20.20
CA PRO A 214 1.38 15.14 -21.39
C PRO A 214 1.62 16.60 -21.02
N GLY A 215 2.67 17.20 -21.61
CA GLY A 215 3.04 18.59 -21.33
C GLY A 215 3.81 18.83 -20.05
N ASN A 216 4.04 17.80 -19.23
CA ASN A 216 4.87 17.88 -18.04
C ASN A 216 6.16 17.05 -18.25
N PRO A 217 7.33 17.67 -18.53
CA PRO A 217 8.57 16.93 -18.68
C PRO A 217 8.94 16.28 -17.33
N LEU A 218 9.25 14.99 -17.35
CA LEU A 218 9.77 14.28 -16.20
C LEU A 218 10.99 15.02 -15.64
N PRO A 219 11.08 15.28 -14.32
CA PRO A 219 12.32 15.61 -13.70
C PRO A 219 13.33 14.47 -13.93
N ALA A 220 14.62 14.81 -14.09
CA ALA A 220 15.67 13.86 -14.47
C ALA A 220 15.75 12.61 -13.58
N SER A 221 15.27 12.70 -12.34
CA SER A 221 15.18 11.61 -11.35
C SER A 221 14.00 10.65 -11.57
N GLY A 222 13.02 10.99 -12.40
CA GLY A 222 11.80 10.18 -12.56
C GLY A 222 11.93 8.97 -13.49
N ARG A 223 13.08 8.72 -14.10
CA ARG A 223 13.27 7.60 -15.05
C ARG A 223 13.46 6.24 -14.37
N GLU A 224 13.78 6.19 -13.09
CA GLU A 224 14.05 4.94 -12.37
C GLU A 224 12.79 4.24 -11.83
N PHE A 225 11.63 4.89 -11.82
CA PHE A 225 10.42 4.38 -11.18
C PHE A 225 9.43 3.67 -12.11
N CYS A 226 9.72 3.59 -13.41
CA CYS A 226 8.88 2.93 -14.41
C CYS A 226 9.34 1.52 -14.82
N LYS A 227 10.16 0.83 -14.01
CA LYS A 227 10.57 -0.57 -14.27
C LYS A 227 10.01 -1.52 -13.25
#